data_271aeff2a4f9f0f29029bc4dd05a4eec
#
_entry.id   271aeff2a4f9f0f29029bc4dd05a4eec
#
_cell.length_a   1.000
_cell.length_b   1.000
_cell.length_c   1.000
_cell.angle_alpha   90.00
_cell.angle_beta   90.00
_cell.angle_gamma   90.00
#
_symmetry.space_group_name_H-M   'P 1'
#
loop_
_entity.id
_entity.type
_entity.pdbx_description
1 polymer ?
#
loop_
_entity_poly.entity_id
_entity_poly.type
_entity_poly.pdbx_seq_one_letter_code
_entity_poly.pdbx_strand_id
1 'polypeptide(L)'
;GLDSREILTTVGIDIPMTNSLLECLVTEAQPHMFDQMLGTAEADFYGHQTKHGSFVFGGSSGLERYNKDNGTPVNSSKTAPCICRGIMKYFPDLANAKIVRTWAGWMDASSDGVPSLGTVDEIPGLYVACAFNGHGFGIAPAVGEQLAKLIVTGKTDVDLGELHYDRYKAKI
;
A
#
# COMPACT_ATOMS: atom_id res chain seq x y z
N GLY A 1 9.15 -2.90 -4.49
CA GLY A 1 7.74 -2.77 -4.82
C GLY A 1 7.26 -3.90 -5.71
N LEU A 2 6.53 -3.59 -6.77
CA LEU A 2 5.83 -4.57 -7.62
C LEU A 2 6.74 -5.66 -8.18
N ASP A 3 7.95 -5.32 -8.57
CA ASP A 3 8.89 -6.22 -9.24
C ASP A 3 9.84 -6.92 -8.26
N SER A 4 9.65 -6.73 -6.95
CA SER A 4 10.56 -7.29 -5.93
C SER A 4 10.65 -8.80 -6.00
N ARG A 5 9.53 -9.48 -6.20
CA ARG A 5 9.50 -10.95 -6.34
C ARG A 5 10.29 -11.41 -7.57
N GLU A 6 10.09 -10.76 -8.72
CA GLU A 6 10.79 -11.08 -9.96
C GLU A 6 12.31 -10.88 -9.79
N ILE A 7 12.72 -9.75 -9.20
CA ILE A 7 14.14 -9.46 -8.92
C ILE A 7 14.73 -10.53 -7.99
N LEU A 8 14.05 -10.87 -6.90
CA LEU A 8 14.54 -11.84 -5.93
C LEU A 8 14.62 -13.26 -6.51
N THR A 9 13.70 -13.64 -7.39
CA THR A 9 13.77 -14.95 -8.05
C THR A 9 14.99 -15.10 -8.95
N THR A 10 15.59 -14.01 -9.46
CA THR A 10 16.84 -14.08 -10.23
C THR A 10 18.01 -14.60 -9.41
N VAL A 11 17.93 -14.48 -8.08
CA VAL A 11 18.96 -14.98 -7.13
C VAL A 11 18.44 -16.16 -6.31
N GLY A 12 17.35 -16.79 -6.72
CA GLY A 12 16.81 -18.00 -6.11
C GLY A 12 15.98 -17.78 -4.85
N ILE A 13 15.59 -16.52 -4.56
CA ILE A 13 14.75 -16.18 -3.42
C ILE A 13 13.31 -15.95 -3.91
N ASP A 14 12.34 -16.59 -3.28
CA ASP A 14 10.92 -16.37 -3.56
C ASP A 14 10.20 -15.85 -2.32
N ILE A 15 9.67 -14.64 -2.42
CA ILE A 15 8.75 -14.05 -1.44
C ILE A 15 7.37 -14.04 -2.10
N PRO A 16 6.39 -14.80 -1.58
CA PRO A 16 5.06 -14.86 -2.18
C PRO A 16 4.38 -13.50 -2.13
N MET A 17 4.32 -12.85 -3.27
CA MET A 17 3.72 -11.52 -3.44
C MET A 17 2.66 -11.56 -4.54
N THR A 18 1.64 -10.75 -4.35
CA THR A 18 0.61 -10.47 -5.33
C THR A 18 0.49 -8.96 -5.53
N ASN A 19 0.03 -8.55 -6.69
CA ASN A 19 -0.21 -7.14 -6.97
C ASN A 19 -1.72 -6.87 -6.88
N SER A 20 -2.08 -5.87 -6.11
CA SER A 20 -3.46 -5.39 -6.00
C SER A 20 -3.59 -4.03 -6.68
N LEU A 21 -4.70 -3.84 -7.37
CA LEU A 21 -5.00 -2.57 -8.03
C LEU A 21 -5.96 -1.77 -7.14
N LEU A 22 -5.59 -0.55 -6.86
CA LEU A 22 -6.39 0.39 -6.07
C LEU A 22 -6.68 1.65 -6.88
N GLU A 23 -7.78 2.31 -6.56
CA GLU A 23 -8.12 3.60 -7.13
C GLU A 23 -8.25 4.65 -6.03
N CYS A 24 -7.95 5.88 -6.40
CA CYS A 24 -8.10 7.05 -5.54
C CYS A 24 -8.89 8.13 -6.25
N LEU A 25 -9.52 8.97 -5.45
CA LEU A 25 -10.16 10.19 -5.91
C LEU A 25 -9.81 11.38 -5.02
N VAL A 26 -9.91 12.58 -5.56
CA VAL A 26 -9.77 13.81 -4.80
C VAL A 26 -10.94 14.75 -5.12
N THR A 27 -11.47 15.40 -4.08
CA THR A 27 -12.56 16.36 -4.20
C THR A 27 -12.05 17.79 -4.38
N GLU A 28 -12.92 18.69 -4.82
CA GLU A 28 -12.72 20.11 -4.59
C GLU A 28 -12.57 20.40 -3.08
N ALA A 29 -12.04 21.58 -2.75
CA ALA A 29 -11.89 21.98 -1.34
C ALA A 29 -13.25 22.10 -0.66
N GLN A 30 -13.33 21.59 0.55
CA GLN A 30 -14.50 21.64 1.44
C GLN A 30 -14.10 22.32 2.75
N PRO A 31 -15.06 22.83 3.52
CA PRO A 31 -14.80 23.28 4.88
C PRO A 31 -14.07 22.20 5.68
N HIS A 32 -13.24 22.65 6.65
CA HIS A 32 -12.52 21.71 7.51
C HIS A 32 -13.47 20.86 8.34
N MET A 33 -13.23 19.55 8.35
CA MET A 33 -14.05 18.59 9.10
C MET A 33 -13.22 17.82 10.14
N PHE A 34 -12.01 17.35 9.77
CA PHE A 34 -11.13 16.58 10.67
C PHE A 34 -9.69 16.53 10.15
N ASP A 35 -8.77 16.25 11.05
CA ASP A 35 -7.32 16.16 10.76
C ASP A 35 -6.82 14.72 10.60
N GLN A 36 -7.62 13.74 10.97
CA GLN A 36 -7.21 12.34 11.04
C GLN A 36 -7.26 11.66 9.67
N MET A 37 -6.36 10.70 9.46
CA MET A 37 -6.53 9.66 8.45
C MET A 37 -7.57 8.67 8.94
N LEU A 38 -8.58 8.40 8.13
CA LEU A 38 -9.69 7.52 8.48
C LEU A 38 -9.76 6.32 7.54
N GLY A 39 -10.18 5.20 8.08
CA GLY A 39 -10.59 4.02 7.34
C GLY A 39 -11.85 3.43 7.95
N THR A 40 -12.54 2.59 7.23
CA THR A 40 -13.78 1.95 7.69
C THR A 40 -13.69 0.44 7.58
N ALA A 41 -14.38 -0.27 8.49
CA ALA A 41 -14.46 -1.73 8.47
C ALA A 41 -15.54 -2.27 7.52
N GLU A 42 -16.55 -1.45 7.19
CA GLU A 42 -17.72 -1.89 6.41
C GLU A 42 -17.71 -1.44 4.95
N ALA A 43 -16.92 -0.42 4.64
CA ALA A 43 -16.80 0.11 3.29
C ALA A 43 -15.31 0.19 2.93
N ASP A 44 -14.97 -0.32 1.76
CA ASP A 44 -13.59 -0.37 1.31
C ASP A 44 -13.14 1.02 0.81
N PHE A 45 -13.00 1.95 1.75
CA PHE A 45 -12.35 3.23 1.52
C PHE A 45 -11.58 3.70 2.75
N TYR A 46 -10.55 4.46 2.50
CA TYR A 46 -9.76 5.19 3.49
C TYR A 46 -9.40 6.56 2.94
N GLY A 47 -9.07 7.50 3.80
CA GLY A 47 -8.68 8.82 3.33
C GLY A 47 -8.53 9.85 4.42
N HIS A 48 -8.24 11.08 4.00
CA HIS A 48 -8.06 12.22 4.89
C HIS A 48 -8.45 13.51 4.19
N GLN A 49 -8.63 14.56 4.97
CA GLN A 49 -8.73 15.91 4.46
C GLN A 49 -7.35 16.56 4.41
N THR A 50 -6.99 17.14 3.29
CA THR A 50 -5.72 17.87 3.13
C THR A 50 -5.79 19.24 3.81
N LYS A 51 -4.64 19.85 4.08
CA LYS A 51 -4.57 21.22 4.61
C LYS A 51 -5.24 22.28 3.71
N HIS A 52 -5.39 21.98 2.41
CA HIS A 52 -6.09 22.83 1.45
C HIS A 52 -7.61 22.61 1.40
N GLY A 53 -8.12 21.69 2.22
CA GLY A 53 -9.55 21.38 2.32
C GLY A 53 -10.04 20.25 1.41
N SER A 54 -9.28 19.83 0.40
CA SER A 54 -9.69 18.69 -0.44
C SER A 54 -9.64 17.39 0.32
N PHE A 55 -10.61 16.51 0.07
CA PHE A 55 -10.54 15.13 0.55
C PHE A 55 -9.84 14.25 -0.48
N VAL A 56 -8.96 13.40 -0.01
CA VAL A 56 -8.34 12.31 -0.79
C VAL A 56 -8.83 11.00 -0.23
N PHE A 57 -9.51 10.23 -1.07
CA PHE A 57 -10.03 8.91 -0.69
C PHE A 57 -9.48 7.85 -1.64
N GLY A 58 -9.04 6.74 -1.07
CA GLY A 58 -8.64 5.53 -1.78
C GLY A 58 -9.53 4.37 -1.41
N GLY A 59 -9.58 3.38 -2.27
CA GLY A 59 -10.34 2.16 -2.03
C GLY A 59 -10.36 1.25 -3.25
N SER A 60 -11.13 0.19 -3.14
CA SER A 60 -11.36 -0.75 -4.23
C SER A 60 -12.84 -1.11 -4.38
N SER A 61 -13.17 -1.74 -5.46
CA SER A 61 -14.52 -2.28 -5.72
C SER A 61 -14.46 -3.76 -6.13
N GLY A 62 -13.24 -4.29 -6.31
CA GLY A 62 -13.00 -5.59 -6.95
C GLY A 62 -13.23 -5.57 -8.47
N LEU A 63 -13.43 -4.39 -9.05
CA LEU A 63 -13.72 -4.20 -10.48
C LEU A 63 -12.67 -3.31 -11.16
N GLU A 64 -11.53 -3.14 -10.52
CA GLU A 64 -10.39 -2.36 -11.01
C GLU A 64 -9.86 -3.00 -12.30
N ARG A 65 -9.30 -2.16 -13.16
CA ARG A 65 -8.85 -2.57 -14.48
C ARG A 65 -7.46 -2.05 -14.79
N TYR A 66 -6.81 -2.75 -15.68
CA TYR A 66 -5.55 -2.32 -16.27
C TYR A 66 -5.54 -2.62 -17.77
N ASN A 67 -4.72 -1.91 -18.50
CA ASN A 67 -4.47 -2.20 -19.90
C ASN A 67 -3.67 -3.50 -20.00
N LYS A 68 -4.22 -4.50 -20.66
CA LYS A 68 -3.61 -5.85 -20.77
C LYS A 68 -2.33 -5.87 -21.59
N ASP A 69 -2.15 -4.90 -22.50
CA ASP A 69 -1.00 -4.86 -23.39
C ASP A 69 0.27 -4.36 -22.71
N ASN A 70 0.12 -3.50 -21.70
CA ASN A 70 1.26 -2.85 -21.03
C ASN A 70 1.18 -2.81 -19.49
N GLY A 71 0.15 -3.44 -18.89
CA GLY A 71 -0.02 -3.50 -17.44
C GLY A 71 -0.41 -2.16 -16.77
N THR A 72 -0.63 -1.08 -17.55
CA THR A 72 -0.92 0.24 -16.97
C THR A 72 -2.29 0.26 -16.29
N PRO A 73 -2.38 0.70 -15.01
CA PRO A 73 -3.65 0.89 -14.32
C PRO A 73 -4.57 1.85 -15.06
N VAL A 74 -5.86 1.55 -15.08
CA VAL A 74 -6.89 2.38 -15.72
C VAL A 74 -8.01 2.64 -14.72
N ASN A 75 -8.46 3.87 -14.64
CA ASN A 75 -9.60 4.21 -13.80
C ASN A 75 -10.86 3.47 -14.27
N SER A 76 -11.51 2.82 -13.33
CA SER A 76 -12.78 2.13 -13.56
C SER A 76 -13.96 3.11 -13.40
N SER A 77 -14.89 3.09 -14.32
CA SER A 77 -16.15 3.81 -14.17
C SER A 77 -17.03 3.32 -13.01
N LYS A 78 -16.61 2.27 -12.32
CA LYS A 78 -17.35 1.63 -11.22
C LYS A 78 -16.72 1.88 -9.85
N THR A 79 -15.38 1.96 -9.76
CA THR A 79 -14.68 2.08 -8.49
C THR A 79 -14.91 3.43 -7.83
N ALA A 80 -14.75 4.55 -8.54
CA ALA A 80 -15.01 5.87 -7.99
C ALA A 80 -16.46 6.02 -7.45
N PRO A 81 -17.52 5.59 -8.18
CA PRO A 81 -18.88 5.56 -7.62
C PRO A 81 -19.03 4.67 -6.38
N CYS A 82 -18.32 3.54 -6.28
CA CYS A 82 -18.33 2.70 -5.09
C CYS A 82 -17.72 3.42 -3.89
N ILE A 83 -16.55 4.03 -4.07
CA ILE A 83 -15.89 4.85 -3.04
C ILE A 83 -16.82 5.99 -2.61
N CYS A 84 -17.42 6.73 -3.55
CA CYS A 84 -18.36 7.82 -3.24
C CYS A 84 -19.58 7.36 -2.45
N ARG A 85 -20.12 6.19 -2.75
CA ARG A 85 -21.23 5.62 -1.98
C ARG A 85 -20.83 5.33 -0.54
N GLY A 86 -19.64 4.77 -0.33
CA GLY A 86 -19.07 4.58 1.00
C GLY A 86 -18.89 5.92 1.74
N ILE A 87 -18.29 6.90 1.08
CA ILE A 87 -18.10 8.25 1.64
C ILE A 87 -19.41 8.87 2.07
N MET A 88 -20.41 8.90 1.21
CA MET A 88 -21.73 9.48 1.51
C MET A 88 -22.44 8.78 2.67
N LYS A 89 -22.19 7.50 2.91
CA LYS A 89 -22.73 6.78 4.06
C LYS A 89 -22.20 7.32 5.39
N TYR A 90 -20.91 7.69 5.45
CA TYR A 90 -20.24 8.13 6.67
C TYR A 90 -20.11 9.65 6.77
N PHE A 91 -20.06 10.33 5.63
CA PHE A 91 -19.93 11.79 5.52
C PHE A 91 -20.99 12.35 4.57
N PRO A 92 -22.26 12.38 4.99
CA PRO A 92 -23.36 12.84 4.14
C PRO A 92 -23.19 14.29 3.66
N ASP A 93 -22.46 15.12 4.41
CA ASP A 93 -22.15 16.51 4.02
C ASP A 93 -21.30 16.61 2.75
N LEU A 94 -20.61 15.54 2.39
CA LEU A 94 -19.80 15.46 1.17
C LEU A 94 -20.59 15.00 -0.06
N ALA A 95 -21.90 14.76 0.06
CA ALA A 95 -22.73 14.26 -1.05
C ALA A 95 -22.70 15.15 -2.31
N ASN A 96 -22.49 16.45 -2.14
CA ASN A 96 -22.43 17.42 -3.23
C ASN A 96 -21.00 17.84 -3.60
N ALA A 97 -19.97 17.32 -2.94
CA ALA A 97 -18.59 17.63 -3.24
C ALA A 97 -18.21 17.09 -4.63
N LYS A 98 -17.64 17.93 -5.48
CA LYS A 98 -17.23 17.52 -6.82
C LYS A 98 -15.91 16.77 -6.78
N ILE A 99 -15.82 15.67 -7.50
CA ILE A 99 -14.57 14.98 -7.74
C ILE A 99 -13.81 15.72 -8.83
N VAL A 100 -12.60 16.15 -8.52
CA VAL A 100 -11.76 16.90 -9.46
C VAL A 100 -10.72 16.01 -10.14
N ARG A 101 -10.40 14.86 -9.56
CA ARG A 101 -9.43 13.91 -10.12
C ARG A 101 -9.65 12.50 -9.58
N THR A 102 -9.36 11.50 -10.44
CA THR A 102 -9.21 10.09 -10.06
C THR A 102 -7.92 9.54 -10.65
N TRP A 103 -7.34 8.55 -10.00
CA TRP A 103 -6.21 7.77 -10.54
C TRP A 103 -6.24 6.36 -10.01
N ALA A 104 -5.52 5.47 -10.67
CA ALA A 104 -5.36 4.08 -10.27
C ALA A 104 -3.87 3.75 -10.15
N GLY A 105 -3.53 2.81 -9.27
CA GLY A 105 -2.16 2.38 -9.05
C GLY A 105 -2.07 0.94 -8.56
N TRP A 106 -0.99 0.27 -8.93
CA TRP A 106 -0.64 -1.01 -8.37
C TRP A 106 -0.05 -0.87 -6.97
N MET A 107 -0.38 -1.82 -6.12
CA MET A 107 0.18 -2.00 -4.80
C MET A 107 0.73 -3.42 -4.69
N ASP A 108 1.94 -3.57 -4.15
CA ASP A 108 2.50 -4.84 -3.78
C ASP A 108 1.88 -5.35 -2.48
N ALA A 109 1.60 -6.63 -2.41
CA ALA A 109 1.09 -7.27 -1.21
C ALA A 109 1.77 -8.63 -1.00
N SER A 110 2.19 -8.90 0.21
CA SER A 110 2.62 -10.23 0.62
C SER A 110 1.42 -11.14 0.82
N SER A 111 1.63 -12.45 0.75
CA SER A 111 0.56 -13.43 0.94
C SER A 111 -0.01 -13.46 2.35
N ASP A 112 0.73 -12.97 3.33
CA ASP A 112 0.36 -12.93 4.76
C ASP A 112 0.03 -11.52 5.28
N GLY A 113 0.12 -10.49 4.44
CA GLY A 113 -0.13 -9.10 4.82
C GLY A 113 0.99 -8.46 5.66
N VAL A 114 2.14 -9.13 5.80
CA VAL A 114 3.28 -8.66 6.60
C VAL A 114 4.45 -8.29 5.69
N PRO A 115 5.10 -7.12 5.86
CA PRO A 115 6.27 -6.74 5.08
C PRO A 115 7.43 -7.73 5.24
N SER A 116 8.30 -7.78 4.25
CA SER A 116 9.58 -8.49 4.36
C SER A 116 10.71 -7.49 4.52
N LEU A 117 11.45 -7.60 5.64
CA LEU A 117 12.52 -6.68 6.01
C LEU A 117 13.64 -7.44 6.72
N GLY A 118 14.88 -7.26 6.27
CA GLY A 118 16.04 -7.84 6.92
C GLY A 118 17.05 -8.43 5.97
N THR A 119 17.88 -9.35 6.49
CA THR A 119 18.89 -10.10 5.74
C THR A 119 18.27 -11.22 4.92
N VAL A 120 18.98 -11.66 3.90
CA VAL A 120 18.72 -12.91 3.19
C VAL A 120 19.85 -13.87 3.57
N ASP A 121 19.54 -14.84 4.42
CA ASP A 121 20.55 -15.69 5.06
C ASP A 121 21.39 -16.52 4.09
N GLU A 122 20.80 -16.94 2.95
CA GLU A 122 21.49 -17.69 1.90
C GLU A 122 22.47 -16.85 1.10
N ILE A 123 22.33 -15.53 1.13
CA ILE A 123 23.13 -14.62 0.29
C ILE A 123 23.72 -13.51 1.17
N PRO A 124 24.90 -13.74 1.75
CA PRO A 124 25.56 -12.74 2.60
C PRO A 124 25.68 -11.37 1.89
N GLY A 125 25.23 -10.32 2.56
CA GLY A 125 25.23 -8.96 2.03
C GLY A 125 23.99 -8.58 1.21
N LEU A 126 23.05 -9.49 1.01
CA LEU A 126 21.75 -9.18 0.45
C LEU A 126 20.77 -8.81 1.58
N TYR A 127 20.11 -7.68 1.40
CA TYR A 127 19.05 -7.19 2.29
C TYR A 127 17.76 -6.96 1.50
N VAL A 128 16.63 -7.20 2.14
CA VAL A 128 15.32 -6.98 1.54
C VAL A 128 14.50 -5.97 2.36
N ALA A 129 13.73 -5.15 1.66
CA ALA A 129 12.71 -4.26 2.22
C ALA A 129 11.59 -4.13 1.18
N CYS A 130 10.57 -4.97 1.27
CA CYS A 130 9.50 -5.04 0.26
C CYS A 130 8.18 -5.54 0.85
N ALA A 131 7.15 -5.58 0.00
CA ALA A 131 5.82 -6.08 0.34
C ALA A 131 5.15 -5.28 1.47
N PHE A 132 5.19 -3.95 1.39
CA PHE A 132 4.68 -3.08 2.45
C PHE A 132 3.16 -2.99 2.53
N ASN A 133 2.42 -3.68 1.68
CA ASN A 133 0.96 -3.83 1.76
C ASN A 133 0.20 -2.50 1.85
N GLY A 134 0.66 -1.48 1.11
CA GLY A 134 0.06 -0.14 1.12
C GLY A 134 0.47 0.77 2.29
N HIS A 135 1.23 0.28 3.27
CA HIS A 135 1.64 1.05 4.46
C HIS A 135 3.04 1.66 4.37
N GLY A 136 3.76 1.38 3.26
CA GLY A 136 5.18 1.73 3.11
C GLY A 136 5.49 3.21 3.30
N PHE A 137 4.65 4.12 2.81
CA PHE A 137 4.88 5.55 2.95
C PHE A 137 4.95 5.98 4.43
N GLY A 138 4.02 5.50 5.26
CA GLY A 138 3.96 5.85 6.68
C GLY A 138 5.13 5.32 7.50
N ILE A 139 5.60 4.11 7.19
CA ILE A 139 6.67 3.45 7.96
C ILE A 139 8.07 3.64 7.37
N ALA A 140 8.20 4.24 6.17
CA ALA A 140 9.47 4.39 5.46
C ALA A 140 10.61 5.00 6.30
N PRO A 141 10.41 6.05 7.13
CA PRO A 141 11.48 6.59 7.95
C PRO A 141 12.04 5.57 8.94
N ALA A 142 11.18 4.86 9.67
CA ALA A 142 11.60 3.86 10.64
C ALA A 142 12.27 2.65 9.95
N VAL A 143 11.71 2.19 8.84
CA VAL A 143 12.30 1.10 8.04
C VAL A 143 13.68 1.49 7.54
N GLY A 144 13.82 2.70 7.00
CA GLY A 144 15.11 3.20 6.50
C GLY A 144 16.17 3.27 7.60
N GLU A 145 15.79 3.76 8.79
CA GLU A 145 16.70 3.83 9.93
C GLU A 145 17.14 2.42 10.38
N GLN A 146 16.21 1.50 10.57
CA GLN A 146 16.53 0.15 11.03
C GLN A 146 17.33 -0.64 10.00
N LEU A 147 17.00 -0.51 8.72
CA LEU A 147 17.76 -1.16 7.66
C LEU A 147 19.19 -0.61 7.54
N ALA A 148 19.37 0.70 7.65
CA ALA A 148 20.70 1.32 7.66
C ALA A 148 21.55 0.84 8.85
N LYS A 149 20.96 0.77 10.06
CA LYS A 149 21.64 0.22 11.24
C LYS A 149 22.03 -1.25 11.02
N LEU A 150 21.11 -2.06 10.50
CA LEU A 150 21.35 -3.46 10.20
C LEU A 150 22.53 -3.64 9.23
N ILE A 151 22.57 -2.86 8.14
CA ILE A 151 23.63 -2.93 7.14
C ILE A 151 24.99 -2.52 7.72
N VAL A 152 25.02 -1.46 8.51
CA VAL A 152 26.29 -0.87 9.01
C VAL A 152 26.81 -1.61 10.24
N THR A 153 25.92 -2.02 11.13
CA THR A 153 26.32 -2.55 12.45
C THR A 153 25.96 -4.03 12.67
N GLY A 154 25.18 -4.62 11.77
CA GLY A 154 24.62 -5.97 11.93
C GLY A 154 23.52 -6.06 12.99
N LYS A 155 23.00 -4.93 13.48
CA LYS A 155 21.99 -4.89 14.57
C LYS A 155 20.89 -3.88 14.27
N THR A 156 19.74 -4.12 14.87
CA THR A 156 18.58 -3.20 14.85
C THR A 156 18.18 -2.85 16.28
N ASP A 157 17.48 -1.73 16.46
CA ASP A 157 16.94 -1.35 17.78
C ASP A 157 15.66 -2.09 18.13
N VAL A 158 14.99 -2.63 17.11
CA VAL A 158 13.74 -3.38 17.24
C VAL A 158 13.91 -4.80 16.69
N ASP A 159 13.16 -5.72 17.22
CA ASP A 159 13.13 -7.08 16.69
C ASP A 159 12.44 -7.11 15.32
N LEU A 160 13.13 -7.59 14.30
CA LEU A 160 12.62 -7.78 12.94
C LEU A 160 12.28 -9.24 12.62
N GLY A 161 12.35 -10.14 13.59
CA GLY A 161 12.20 -11.58 13.36
C GLY A 161 10.90 -11.95 12.65
N GLU A 162 9.78 -11.35 13.02
CA GLU A 162 8.49 -11.58 12.36
C GLU A 162 8.42 -11.02 10.92
N LEU A 163 9.30 -10.09 10.59
CA LEU A 163 9.40 -9.50 9.26
C LEU A 163 10.41 -10.22 8.36
N HIS A 164 11.15 -11.19 8.90
CA HIS A 164 12.15 -11.93 8.13
C HIS A 164 11.50 -12.80 7.06
N TYR A 165 12.10 -12.83 5.87
CA TYR A 165 11.51 -13.50 4.70
C TYR A 165 11.46 -15.03 4.84
N ASP A 166 12.26 -15.66 5.71
CA ASP A 166 12.31 -17.09 5.92
C ASP A 166 11.01 -17.68 6.50
N ARG A 167 10.11 -16.84 7.00
CA ARG A 167 8.76 -17.26 7.40
C ARG A 167 7.96 -17.91 6.24
N TYR A 168 8.38 -17.66 5.00
CA TYR A 168 7.82 -18.29 3.80
C TYR A 168 8.48 -19.61 3.44
N LYS A 169 9.62 -19.94 4.05
CA LYS A 169 10.24 -21.25 3.86
C LYS A 169 9.37 -22.31 4.50
N ALA A 170 9.19 -23.45 3.80
CA ALA A 170 8.52 -24.60 4.42
C ALA A 170 9.25 -24.94 5.71
N LYS A 171 8.53 -24.92 6.84
CA LYS A 171 9.07 -25.47 8.08
C LYS A 171 9.19 -26.96 7.88
N ILE A 172 10.43 -27.44 7.68
CA ILE A 172 10.79 -28.84 7.59
C ILE A 172 10.62 -29.49 8.96
#